data_e42a141c2b2167056f4efee1f7946acd
#
_entry.id   e42a141c2b2167056f4efee1f7946acd
#
_cell.length_a   1.000
_cell.length_b   1.000
_cell.length_c   1.000
_cell.angle_alpha   90.00
_cell.angle_beta   90.00
_cell.angle_gamma   90.00
#
_symmetry.space_group_name_H-M   'P 1'
#
loop_
_entity.id
_entity.type
_entity.pdbx_description
1 polymer ?
#
loop_
_entity_poly.entity_id
_entity_poly.type
_entity_poly.pdbx_seq_one_letter_code
_entity_poly.pdbx_strand_id
1 'polypeptide(L)'
;MIISAGYRIGPFEVESALVEHAAVAEAAVVAAPDDERGAVVRAVVVLRDGFAASDRLARELQDHVKAQTAPYKYPRIVEFAPELPKTPSGKVRRALLRAQAR
;
A
#
# COMPACT_ATOMS: atom_id res chain seq x y z
N MET A 1 -9.72 -7.29 -5.26
CA MET A 1 -9.89 -6.10 -6.13
C MET A 1 -10.44 -4.95 -5.31
N ILE A 2 -9.81 -3.80 -5.40
CA ILE A 2 -10.24 -2.61 -4.69
C ILE A 2 -11.03 -1.73 -5.65
N ILE A 3 -12.22 -1.30 -5.27
CA ILE A 3 -13.03 -0.41 -6.09
C ILE A 3 -13.04 0.97 -5.44
N SER A 4 -12.44 1.95 -6.13
CA SER A 4 -12.31 3.32 -5.63
C SER A 4 -12.88 4.27 -6.67
N ALA A 5 -13.93 5.01 -6.32
CA ALA A 5 -14.63 5.92 -7.22
C ALA A 5 -15.00 5.26 -8.55
N GLY A 6 -15.38 3.97 -8.53
CA GLY A 6 -15.74 3.20 -9.70
C GLY A 6 -14.59 2.54 -10.45
N TYR A 7 -13.35 2.86 -10.12
CA TYR A 7 -12.18 2.22 -10.73
C TYR A 7 -11.83 0.94 -9.99
N ARG A 8 -11.47 -0.09 -10.77
CA ARG A 8 -11.02 -1.37 -10.21
C ARG A 8 -9.51 -1.37 -10.13
N ILE A 9 -8.99 -1.60 -8.92
CA ILE A 9 -7.55 -1.54 -8.67
C ILE A 9 -7.12 -2.88 -8.07
N GLY A 10 -6.20 -3.56 -8.73
CA GLY A 10 -5.65 -4.82 -8.23
C GLY A 10 -4.63 -4.57 -7.13
N PRO A 11 -4.81 -5.10 -5.91
CA PRO A 11 -3.87 -4.84 -4.83
C PRO A 11 -2.46 -5.39 -5.13
N PHE A 12 -2.36 -6.52 -5.82
CA PHE A 12 -1.06 -7.11 -6.12
C PHE A 12 -0.26 -6.28 -7.13
N GLU A 13 -0.94 -5.61 -8.05
CA GLU A 13 -0.29 -4.71 -9.00
C GLU A 13 0.37 -3.54 -8.27
N VAL A 14 -0.33 -2.97 -7.30
CA VAL A 14 0.19 -1.87 -6.49
C VAL A 14 1.34 -2.34 -5.60
N GLU A 15 1.20 -3.51 -4.98
CA GLU A 15 2.28 -4.11 -4.17
C GLU A 15 3.54 -4.33 -5.01
N SER A 16 3.38 -4.87 -6.21
CA SER A 16 4.51 -5.14 -7.09
C SER A 16 5.23 -3.84 -7.46
N ALA A 17 4.48 -2.79 -7.76
CA ALA A 17 5.08 -1.49 -8.06
C ALA A 17 5.86 -0.94 -6.86
N LEU A 18 5.29 -1.07 -5.66
CA LEU A 18 5.94 -0.56 -4.45
C LEU A 18 7.26 -1.27 -4.16
N VAL A 19 7.30 -2.61 -4.27
CA VAL A 19 8.52 -3.35 -3.94
C VAL A 19 9.64 -3.13 -4.95
N GLU A 20 9.35 -2.57 -6.11
CA GLU A 20 10.39 -2.18 -7.07
C GLU A 20 11.16 -0.93 -6.61
N HIS A 21 10.60 -0.16 -5.69
CA HIS A 21 11.30 1.02 -5.16
C HIS A 21 12.41 0.59 -4.20
N ALA A 22 13.55 1.27 -4.30
CA ALA A 22 14.75 0.91 -3.52
C ALA A 22 14.55 0.94 -2.01
N ALA A 23 13.63 1.78 -1.52
CA ALA A 23 13.37 1.93 -0.09
C ALA A 23 12.47 0.84 0.48
N VAL A 24 11.77 0.07 -0.35
CA VAL A 24 10.72 -0.84 0.10
C VAL A 24 11.23 -2.27 0.21
N ALA A 25 11.13 -2.85 1.42
CA ALA A 25 11.44 -4.26 1.63
C ALA A 25 10.21 -5.13 1.40
N GLU A 26 9.05 -4.71 1.93
CA GLU A 26 7.79 -5.42 1.78
C GLU A 26 6.66 -4.40 1.68
N ALA A 27 5.58 -4.78 1.06
CA ALA A 27 4.38 -3.95 1.00
C ALA A 27 3.15 -4.83 1.01
N ALA A 28 2.09 -4.37 1.68
CA ALA A 28 0.78 -5.00 1.64
C ALA A 28 -0.24 -3.93 1.32
N VAL A 29 -1.13 -4.22 0.38
CA VAL A 29 -2.14 -3.27 -0.08
C VAL A 29 -3.52 -3.82 0.22
N VAL A 30 -4.33 -3.01 0.89
CA VAL A 30 -5.70 -3.35 1.25
C VAL A 30 -6.61 -2.16 0.96
N ALA A 31 -7.92 -2.42 0.94
CA ALA A 31 -8.90 -1.36 0.84
C ALA A 31 -9.09 -0.70 2.21
N ALA A 32 -9.27 0.61 2.22
CA ALA A 32 -9.67 1.35 3.41
C ALA A 32 -10.95 2.11 3.09
N PRO A 33 -11.90 2.22 4.05
CA PRO A 33 -13.15 2.93 3.81
C PRO A 33 -12.90 4.42 3.51
N ASP A 34 -13.71 4.96 2.62
CA ASP A 34 -13.66 6.39 2.28
C ASP A 34 -15.05 6.88 1.95
N ASP A 35 -15.47 7.99 2.55
CA ASP A 35 -16.84 8.49 2.41
C ASP A 35 -17.18 8.90 0.98
N GLU A 36 -16.22 9.45 0.26
CA GLU A 36 -16.47 9.94 -1.10
C GLU A 36 -16.28 8.87 -2.17
N ARG A 37 -15.32 7.98 -1.97
CA ARG A 37 -14.91 7.01 -3.00
C ARG A 37 -15.41 5.60 -2.73
N GLY A 38 -16.05 5.37 -1.59
CA GLY A 38 -16.39 4.02 -1.12
C GLY A 38 -15.20 3.34 -0.48
N ALA A 39 -14.08 3.29 -1.19
CA ALA A 39 -12.83 2.78 -0.67
C ALA A 39 -11.65 3.49 -1.34
N VAL A 40 -10.51 3.50 -0.67
CA VAL A 40 -9.25 3.96 -1.24
C VAL A 40 -8.19 2.88 -1.04
N VAL A 41 -7.13 2.97 -1.82
CA VAL A 41 -5.99 2.06 -1.70
C VAL A 41 -5.16 2.49 -0.50
N ARG A 42 -4.94 1.55 0.43
CA ARG A 42 -4.08 1.75 1.59
C ARG A 42 -2.89 0.81 1.47
N ALA A 43 -1.70 1.37 1.51
CA ALA A 43 -0.46 0.60 1.47
C ALA A 43 0.22 0.64 2.83
N VAL A 44 0.59 -0.53 3.34
CA VAL A 44 1.42 -0.64 4.54
C VAL A 44 2.79 -1.10 4.06
N VAL A 45 3.81 -0.30 4.32
CA VAL A 45 5.14 -0.48 3.76
C VAL A 45 6.15 -0.76 4.87
N VAL A 46 6.97 -1.79 4.65
CA VAL A 46 8.13 -2.07 5.49
C VAL A 46 9.35 -1.58 4.72
N LEU A 47 10.11 -0.69 5.34
CA LEU A 47 11.29 -0.10 4.71
C LEU A 47 12.52 -0.97 4.89
N ARG A 48 13.42 -0.88 3.91
CA ARG A 48 14.75 -1.49 4.04
C ARG A 48 15.58 -0.69 5.03
N ASP A 49 16.59 -1.34 5.59
CA ASP A 49 17.54 -0.68 6.48
C ASP A 49 18.16 0.53 5.76
N GLY A 50 18.34 1.61 6.52
CA GLY A 50 18.91 2.84 5.99
C GLY A 50 17.89 3.85 5.48
N PHE A 51 16.61 3.49 5.43
CA PHE A 51 15.55 4.40 5.05
C PHE A 51 14.67 4.73 6.26
N ALA A 52 14.27 5.99 6.37
CA ALA A 52 13.42 6.45 7.45
C ALA A 52 12.04 6.84 6.92
N ALA A 53 11.01 6.51 7.69
CA ALA A 53 9.64 6.89 7.35
C ALA A 53 9.49 8.41 7.39
N SER A 54 8.82 8.97 6.39
CA SER A 54 8.54 10.40 6.34
C SER A 54 7.39 10.66 5.37
N ASP A 55 6.77 11.83 5.49
CA ASP A 55 5.74 12.24 4.54
C ASP A 55 6.32 12.41 3.14
N ARG A 56 7.56 12.85 3.06
CA ARG A 56 8.25 13.00 1.78
C ARG A 56 8.41 11.65 1.08
N LEU A 57 8.83 10.62 1.82
CA LEU A 57 8.98 9.27 1.26
C LEU A 57 7.62 8.71 0.86
N ALA A 58 6.59 8.95 1.67
CA ALA A 58 5.24 8.50 1.33
C ALA A 58 4.79 9.09 -0.02
N ARG A 59 5.02 10.38 -0.25
CA ARG A 59 4.68 11.01 -1.53
C ARG A 59 5.51 10.46 -2.67
N GLU A 60 6.78 10.20 -2.43
CA GLU A 60 7.65 9.62 -3.44
C GLU A 60 7.13 8.23 -3.86
N LEU A 61 6.69 7.42 -2.90
CA LEU A 61 6.12 6.12 -3.21
C LEU A 61 4.80 6.24 -3.97
N GLN A 62 3.95 7.21 -3.62
CA GLN A 62 2.72 7.47 -4.36
C GLN A 62 3.02 7.82 -5.81
N ASP A 63 3.98 8.71 -6.04
CA ASP A 63 4.38 9.11 -7.39
C ASP A 63 5.00 7.95 -8.17
N HIS A 64 5.76 7.11 -7.48
CA HIS A 64 6.36 5.93 -8.09
C HIS A 64 5.28 4.97 -8.61
N VAL A 65 4.22 4.72 -7.81
CA VAL A 65 3.13 3.85 -8.25
C VAL A 65 2.38 4.47 -9.43
N LYS A 66 2.15 5.79 -9.40
CA LYS A 66 1.50 6.48 -10.53
C LYS A 66 2.28 6.26 -11.83
N ALA A 67 3.60 6.36 -11.76
CA ALA A 67 4.45 6.22 -12.93
C ALA A 67 4.51 4.78 -13.43
N GLN A 68 4.48 3.81 -12.52
CA GLN A 68 4.61 2.39 -12.86
C GLN A 68 3.30 1.75 -13.30
N THR A 69 2.17 2.26 -12.86
CA THR A 69 0.86 1.68 -13.15
C THR A 69 -0.04 2.67 -13.89
N ALA A 70 -0.84 3.43 -13.17
CA ALA A 70 -1.71 4.46 -13.73
C ALA A 70 -1.99 5.51 -12.66
N PRO A 71 -2.29 6.76 -13.04
CA PRO A 71 -2.48 7.84 -12.06
C PRO A 71 -3.56 7.56 -11.01
N TYR A 72 -4.61 6.80 -11.36
CA TYR A 72 -5.69 6.51 -10.41
C TYR A 72 -5.38 5.32 -9.48
N LYS A 73 -4.28 4.61 -9.69
CA LYS A 73 -3.96 3.40 -8.93
C LYS A 73 -3.05 3.64 -7.73
N TYR A 74 -2.59 4.85 -7.52
CA TYR A 74 -1.67 5.10 -6.40
C TYR A 74 -2.36 4.93 -5.05
N PRO A 75 -1.62 4.52 -4.00
CA PRO A 75 -2.19 4.42 -2.67
C PRO A 75 -2.40 5.82 -2.10
N ARG A 76 -3.64 6.12 -1.72
CA ARG A 76 -3.96 7.40 -1.09
C ARG A 76 -3.53 7.44 0.37
N ILE A 77 -3.41 6.27 0.98
CA ILE A 77 -2.90 6.13 2.35
C ILE A 77 -1.64 5.30 2.27
N VAL A 78 -0.54 5.85 2.77
CA VAL A 78 0.73 5.13 2.90
C VAL A 78 1.14 5.16 4.36
N GLU A 79 1.28 3.98 4.94
CA GLU A 79 1.70 3.82 6.33
C GLU A 79 2.97 2.98 6.36
N PHE A 80 3.83 3.26 7.32
CA PHE A 80 5.07 2.53 7.51
C PHE A 80 4.97 1.69 8.76
N ALA A 81 5.42 0.45 8.68
CA ALA A 81 5.41 -0.48 9.81
C ALA A 81 6.74 -1.22 9.87
N PRO A 82 7.16 -1.64 11.07
CA PRO A 82 8.42 -2.41 11.20
C PRO A 82 8.29 -3.81 10.59
N GLU A 83 7.07 -4.35 10.54
CA GLU A 83 6.82 -5.65 9.95
C GLU A 83 5.34 -5.75 9.58
N LEU A 84 5.01 -6.74 8.74
CA LEU A 84 3.63 -7.05 8.37
C LEU A 84 3.14 -8.24 9.18
N PRO A 85 1.84 -8.28 9.56
CA PRO A 85 1.29 -9.47 10.21
C PRO A 85 1.28 -10.63 9.22
N LYS A 86 1.80 -11.78 9.65
CA LYS A 86 1.94 -12.94 8.79
C LYS A 86 1.43 -14.19 9.47
N THR A 87 1.01 -15.17 8.64
CA THR A 87 0.71 -16.51 9.11
C THR A 87 2.01 -17.25 9.41
N PRO A 88 1.96 -18.42 10.11
CA PRO A 88 3.15 -19.23 10.31
C PRO A 88 3.84 -19.65 9.01
N SER A 89 3.10 -19.71 7.88
CA SER A 89 3.67 -20.03 6.58
C SER A 89 4.25 -18.82 5.84
N GLY A 90 4.23 -17.64 6.46
CA GLY A 90 4.84 -16.43 5.90
C GLY A 90 3.93 -15.59 5.02
N LYS A 91 2.65 -15.91 4.93
CA LYS A 91 1.70 -15.12 4.14
C LYS A 91 1.19 -13.92 4.93
N VAL A 92 1.07 -12.78 4.26
CA VAL A 92 0.55 -11.57 4.87
C VAL A 92 -0.91 -11.74 5.27
N ARG A 93 -1.24 -11.36 6.50
CA ARG A 93 -2.61 -11.44 7.01
C ARG A 93 -3.35 -10.14 6.71
N ARG A 94 -3.83 -10.03 5.48
CA ARG A 94 -4.50 -8.80 5.01
C ARG A 94 -5.77 -8.47 5.78
N ALA A 95 -6.47 -9.49 6.30
CA ALA A 95 -7.66 -9.25 7.10
C ALA A 95 -7.35 -8.44 8.37
N LEU A 96 -6.21 -8.68 9.01
CA LEU A 96 -5.78 -7.90 10.17
C LEU A 96 -5.48 -6.45 9.77
N LEU A 97 -4.84 -6.25 8.63
CA LEU A 97 -4.55 -4.91 8.14
C LEU A 97 -5.84 -4.15 7.84
N ARG A 98 -6.82 -4.81 7.22
CA ARG A 98 -8.13 -4.18 6.95
C ARG A 98 -8.85 -3.81 8.24
N ALA A 99 -8.76 -4.65 9.27
CA ALA A 99 -9.39 -4.39 10.55
C ALA A 99 -8.78 -3.18 11.26
N GLN A 100 -7.52 -2.87 10.99
CA GLN A 100 -6.82 -1.71 11.55
C GLN A 100 -7.13 -0.42 10.78
N ALA A 101 -7.73 -0.51 9.61
CA ALA A 101 -8.09 0.66 8.81
C ALA A 101 -9.25 1.40 9.44
N ARG A 102 -9.10 2.68 9.69
CA ARG A 102 -10.11 3.51 10.33
C ARG A 102 -10.23 4.82 9.59
#